data_244b887a291cbf3d6cf5c45d2725cdaa
#
_entry.id   244b887a291cbf3d6cf5c45d2725cdaa
#
_cell.length_a   1.000
_cell.length_b   1.000
_cell.length_c   1.000
_cell.angle_alpha   90.00
_cell.angle_beta   90.00
_cell.angle_gamma   90.00
#
_symmetry.space_group_name_H-M   'P 1'
#
loop_
_entity.id
_entity.type
_entity.pdbx_description
1 polymer ?
#
loop_
_entity_poly.entity_id
_entity_poly.type
_entity_poly.pdbx_seq_one_letter_code
_entity_poly.pdbx_strand_id
1 'polypeptide(L)'
;ISPPERGEKDKKILESPVKADPRPIDFAKLDKPGFWSSKLSKGPKTTTWIWNLHADAHDFDVHTGDAEEATRKIFSAHFGHLAVIFIWMSAAFFHGARFSNYTGWLADPTHVKPGAQQVWAIVGQEMLNGDLGANYNGIQISSGIFQMWRAWGITNESELMALAIGAVVMAALMLHAGIFHYHKAAPKMEWFQDVESMMNHNLAGLLGLGSLAWAGHIIHIGAPTAALLD
;
A
#
# COMPACT_ATOMS: atom_id res chain seq x y z
N ILE A 1 -5.91 27.62 26.70
CA ILE A 1 -4.72 28.32 26.18
C ILE A 1 -5.06 28.73 24.76
N SER A 2 -5.28 30.04 24.54
CA SER A 2 -5.51 30.59 23.20
C SER A 2 -4.24 30.38 22.37
N PRO A 3 -4.33 29.94 21.10
CA PRO A 3 -3.16 29.83 20.24
C PRO A 3 -2.50 31.20 20.08
N PRO A 4 -1.17 31.28 20.00
CA PRO A 4 -0.46 32.52 19.85
C PRO A 4 -0.94 33.26 18.59
N GLU A 5 -1.12 34.59 18.71
CA GLU A 5 -1.47 35.41 17.56
C GLU A 5 -0.39 35.28 16.46
N ARG A 6 -0.81 34.91 15.27
CA ARG A 6 0.09 34.78 14.12
C ARG A 6 0.55 36.15 13.67
N GLY A 7 1.86 36.29 13.41
CA GLY A 7 2.45 37.50 12.88
C GLY A 7 1.89 37.86 11.50
N GLU A 8 1.94 39.13 11.16
CA GLU A 8 1.39 39.68 9.91
C GLU A 8 2.01 39.03 8.65
N LYS A 9 3.28 38.60 8.71
CA LYS A 9 3.94 37.84 7.65
C LYS A 9 3.30 36.45 7.43
N ASP A 10 2.93 35.81 8.52
CA ASP A 10 2.30 34.48 8.47
C ASP A 10 0.86 34.57 7.95
N LYS A 11 0.15 35.66 8.30
CA LYS A 11 -1.17 35.98 7.74
C LYS A 11 -1.11 36.19 6.23
N LYS A 12 -0.13 36.95 5.73
CA LYS A 12 0.07 37.16 4.29
C LYS A 12 0.44 35.89 3.52
N ILE A 13 1.22 35.00 4.12
CA ILE A 13 1.56 33.70 3.53
C ILE A 13 0.32 32.80 3.46
N LEU A 14 -0.54 32.82 4.47
CA LEU A 14 -1.78 32.04 4.53
C LEU A 14 -2.88 32.61 3.62
N GLU A 15 -2.88 33.89 3.39
CA GLU A 15 -3.82 34.58 2.51
C GLU A 15 -3.38 34.57 1.03
N SER A 16 -2.16 34.14 0.75
CA SER A 16 -1.65 34.02 -0.62
C SER A 16 -2.28 32.80 -1.31
N PRO A 17 -3.11 32.97 -2.33
CA PRO A 17 -3.78 31.86 -3.02
C PRO A 17 -2.83 30.89 -3.68
N VAL A 18 -1.55 31.23 -3.83
CA VAL A 18 -0.52 30.38 -4.46
C VAL A 18 0.24 29.51 -3.43
N LYS A 19 0.16 29.84 -2.12
CA LYS A 19 1.02 29.22 -1.09
C LYS A 19 0.27 28.48 0.01
N ALA A 20 -1.03 28.67 0.13
CA ALA A 20 -1.80 28.18 1.29
C ALA A 20 -2.87 27.17 0.95
N ASP A 21 -3.21 26.97 -0.32
CA ASP A 21 -4.23 26.04 -0.72
C ASP A 21 -3.64 24.75 -1.29
N PRO A 22 -4.18 23.59 -0.87
CA PRO A 22 -4.30 22.51 -1.82
C PRO A 22 -5.10 23.13 -2.98
N ARG A 23 -4.43 23.38 -4.13
CA ARG A 23 -5.07 24.05 -5.27
C ARG A 23 -6.42 23.45 -5.54
N PRO A 24 -7.52 24.22 -5.46
CA PRO A 24 -8.77 23.73 -6.02
C PRO A 24 -8.50 23.45 -7.50
N ILE A 25 -9.03 22.35 -8.01
CA ILE A 25 -8.96 22.06 -9.44
C ILE A 25 -9.62 23.22 -10.16
N ASP A 26 -8.83 23.98 -10.93
CA ASP A 26 -9.36 25.04 -11.76
C ASP A 26 -9.91 24.42 -13.05
N PHE A 27 -11.17 24.04 -13.01
CA PHE A 27 -11.86 23.43 -14.14
C PHE A 27 -11.84 24.29 -15.42
N ALA A 28 -11.69 25.60 -15.31
CA ALA A 28 -11.60 26.49 -16.46
C ALA A 28 -10.24 26.38 -17.19
N LYS A 29 -9.19 25.97 -16.50
CA LYS A 29 -7.88 25.69 -17.11
C LYS A 29 -7.81 24.29 -17.74
N LEU A 30 -8.77 23.45 -17.43
CA LEU A 30 -8.79 22.06 -17.83
C LEU A 30 -9.32 21.84 -19.26
N ASP A 31 -9.88 22.85 -19.93
CA ASP A 31 -10.41 22.73 -21.29
C ASP A 31 -9.35 22.81 -22.40
N LYS A 32 -8.07 22.89 -22.05
CA LYS A 32 -7.00 23.02 -23.05
C LYS A 32 -6.28 21.69 -23.20
N PRO A 33 -6.41 20.99 -24.35
CA PRO A 33 -5.62 19.80 -24.65
C PRO A 33 -4.12 20.08 -24.50
N GLY A 34 -3.39 19.19 -23.80
CA GLY A 34 -1.94 19.32 -23.65
C GLY A 34 -1.48 20.27 -22.54
N PHE A 35 -2.28 20.45 -21.50
CA PHE A 35 -1.95 21.27 -20.33
C PHE A 35 -0.83 20.70 -19.46
N TRP A 36 -0.15 19.68 -19.87
CA TRP A 36 1.08 19.32 -19.18
C TRP A 36 2.00 20.56 -19.14
N SER A 37 2.60 20.83 -17.96
CA SER A 37 3.51 21.94 -17.75
C SER A 37 4.35 22.21 -19.01
N SER A 38 4.28 23.42 -19.56
CA SER A 38 5.02 23.80 -20.76
C SER A 38 6.53 23.58 -20.63
N LYS A 39 7.05 23.54 -19.40
CA LYS A 39 8.44 23.23 -19.08
C LYS A 39 8.78 21.76 -19.29
N LEU A 40 7.87 20.84 -18.97
CA LEU A 40 8.08 19.41 -19.17
C LEU A 40 7.85 19.01 -20.63
N SER A 41 6.84 19.55 -21.28
CA SER A 41 6.49 19.23 -22.68
C SER A 41 7.57 19.65 -23.70
N LYS A 42 8.41 20.62 -23.37
CA LYS A 42 9.52 21.08 -24.20
C LYS A 42 10.77 20.21 -24.11
N GLY A 43 10.76 19.20 -23.27
CA GLY A 43 11.90 18.31 -23.04
C GLY A 43 12.95 18.85 -22.07
N PRO A 44 13.97 18.05 -21.74
CA PRO A 44 14.97 18.39 -20.76
C PRO A 44 15.93 19.48 -21.28
N LYS A 45 16.04 20.57 -20.53
CA LYS A 45 17.08 21.61 -20.74
C LYS A 45 18.09 21.62 -19.59
N THR A 46 17.67 21.13 -18.42
CA THR A 46 18.50 21.03 -17.21
C THR A 46 18.21 19.71 -16.51
N THR A 47 19.07 19.30 -15.59
CA THR A 47 18.87 18.09 -14.76
C THR A 47 17.62 18.20 -13.88
N THR A 48 17.18 19.40 -13.54
CA THR A 48 15.96 19.65 -12.75
C THR A 48 14.71 19.12 -13.46
N TRP A 49 14.69 19.10 -14.79
CA TRP A 49 13.57 18.54 -15.57
C TRP A 49 13.30 17.09 -15.23
N ILE A 50 14.36 16.29 -15.03
CA ILE A 50 14.25 14.86 -14.71
C ILE A 50 13.49 14.68 -13.40
N TRP A 51 13.78 15.48 -12.39
CA TRP A 51 13.14 15.43 -11.10
C TRP A 51 11.69 15.97 -11.14
N ASN A 52 11.47 17.02 -11.89
CA ASN A 52 10.13 17.59 -12.07
C ASN A 52 9.19 16.62 -12.78
N LEU A 53 9.69 15.84 -13.74
CA LEU A 53 8.91 14.81 -14.41
C LEU A 53 8.35 13.78 -13.40
N HIS A 54 9.17 13.33 -12.48
CA HIS A 54 8.75 12.36 -11.46
C HIS A 54 7.85 13.02 -10.40
N ALA A 55 8.15 14.24 -10.00
CA ALA A 55 7.35 14.95 -9.00
C ALA A 55 5.90 15.18 -9.44
N ASP A 56 5.68 15.44 -10.73
CA ASP A 56 4.36 15.77 -11.29
C ASP A 56 3.67 14.57 -11.96
N ALA A 57 4.30 13.37 -11.94
CA ALA A 57 3.80 12.21 -12.66
C ALA A 57 2.37 11.80 -12.26
N HIS A 58 2.02 11.92 -10.97
CA HIS A 58 0.70 11.55 -10.45
C HIS A 58 -0.18 12.75 -10.12
N ASP A 59 0.19 13.94 -10.54
CA ASP A 59 -0.65 15.14 -10.46
C ASP A 59 -1.56 15.18 -11.70
N PHE A 60 -2.63 14.38 -11.69
CA PHE A 60 -3.44 14.10 -12.88
C PHE A 60 -4.21 15.31 -13.38
N ASP A 61 -4.48 16.29 -12.54
CA ASP A 61 -5.14 17.52 -12.95
C ASP A 61 -4.26 18.41 -13.83
N VAL A 62 -2.94 18.22 -13.85
CA VAL A 62 -2.03 18.92 -14.78
C VAL A 62 -1.84 18.16 -16.10
N HIS A 63 -2.30 16.93 -16.19
CA HIS A 63 -2.19 16.09 -17.39
C HIS A 63 -3.46 16.09 -18.24
N THR A 64 -4.58 16.47 -17.72
CA THR A 64 -5.86 16.50 -18.42
C THR A 64 -6.71 17.68 -18.01
N GLY A 65 -7.47 18.20 -18.95
CA GLY A 65 -8.45 19.27 -18.74
C GLY A 65 -9.82 18.79 -18.28
N ASP A 66 -10.07 17.49 -18.30
CA ASP A 66 -11.35 16.89 -17.98
C ASP A 66 -11.36 16.32 -16.54
N ALA A 67 -12.22 16.88 -15.68
CA ALA A 67 -12.34 16.43 -14.30
C ALA A 67 -12.79 14.97 -14.19
N GLU A 68 -13.65 14.51 -15.09
CA GLU A 68 -14.08 13.11 -15.14
C GLU A 68 -12.89 12.20 -15.48
N GLU A 69 -12.08 12.59 -16.44
CA GLU A 69 -10.85 11.87 -16.81
C GLU A 69 -9.84 11.83 -15.67
N ALA A 70 -9.58 12.96 -15.01
CA ALA A 70 -8.66 13.01 -13.87
C ALA A 70 -9.15 12.11 -12.73
N THR A 71 -10.44 12.11 -12.44
CA THR A 71 -11.04 11.28 -11.39
C THR A 71 -10.96 9.80 -11.73
N ARG A 72 -11.16 9.42 -12.99
CA ARG A 72 -10.98 8.05 -13.47
C ARG A 72 -9.54 7.57 -13.34
N LYS A 73 -8.56 8.44 -13.62
CA LYS A 73 -7.14 8.13 -13.41
C LYS A 73 -6.83 7.89 -11.94
N ILE A 74 -7.37 8.71 -11.05
CA ILE A 74 -7.21 8.52 -9.61
C ILE A 74 -7.80 7.17 -9.17
N PHE A 75 -9.01 6.86 -9.62
CA PHE A 75 -9.66 5.59 -9.29
C PHE A 75 -8.84 4.39 -9.77
N SER A 76 -8.38 4.42 -11.00
CA SER A 76 -7.52 3.37 -11.56
C SER A 76 -6.17 3.28 -10.83
N ALA A 77 -5.56 4.41 -10.48
CA ALA A 77 -4.31 4.45 -9.72
C ALA A 77 -4.46 3.84 -8.32
N HIS A 78 -5.61 4.00 -7.68
CA HIS A 78 -5.91 3.34 -6.41
C HIS A 78 -5.93 1.82 -6.53
N PHE A 79 -6.49 1.26 -7.61
CA PHE A 79 -6.38 -0.17 -7.89
C PHE A 79 -4.93 -0.61 -8.10
N GLY A 80 -4.14 0.17 -8.83
CA GLY A 80 -2.71 -0.10 -9.02
C GLY A 80 -1.93 -0.12 -7.70
N HIS A 81 -2.22 0.81 -6.79
CA HIS A 81 -1.62 0.85 -5.46
C HIS A 81 -2.01 -0.37 -4.62
N LEU A 82 -3.28 -0.78 -4.66
CA LEU A 82 -3.73 -2.02 -4.02
C LEU A 82 -3.01 -3.25 -4.59
N ALA A 83 -2.81 -3.30 -5.90
CA ALA A 83 -2.07 -4.38 -6.54
C ALA A 83 -0.62 -4.47 -6.01
N VAL A 84 0.06 -3.33 -5.87
CA VAL A 84 1.42 -3.28 -5.29
C VAL A 84 1.44 -3.76 -3.83
N ILE A 85 0.45 -3.36 -3.02
CA ILE A 85 0.33 -3.83 -1.64
C ILE A 85 0.18 -5.36 -1.60
N PHE A 86 -0.68 -5.93 -2.45
CA PHE A 86 -0.87 -7.39 -2.50
C PHE A 86 0.37 -8.12 -3.02
N ILE A 87 1.14 -7.55 -3.94
CA ILE A 87 2.44 -8.11 -4.37
C ILE A 87 3.42 -8.11 -3.19
N TRP A 88 3.50 -7.02 -2.45
CA TRP A 88 4.34 -6.92 -1.27
C TRP A 88 3.96 -7.95 -0.20
N MET A 89 2.66 -8.10 0.08
CA MET A 89 2.16 -9.11 1.03
C MET A 89 2.45 -10.53 0.52
N SER A 90 2.23 -10.80 -0.75
CA SER A 90 2.54 -12.08 -1.37
C SER A 90 4.02 -12.45 -1.20
N ALA A 91 4.92 -11.50 -1.43
CA ALA A 91 6.35 -11.72 -1.25
C ALA A 91 6.70 -12.04 0.22
N ALA A 92 6.11 -11.32 1.18
CA ALA A 92 6.33 -11.58 2.60
C ALA A 92 5.87 -12.99 2.99
N PHE A 93 4.68 -13.41 2.56
CA PHE A 93 4.17 -14.76 2.81
C PHE A 93 5.01 -15.83 2.11
N PHE A 94 5.44 -15.58 0.88
CA PHE A 94 6.28 -16.51 0.13
C PHE A 94 7.65 -16.70 0.79
N HIS A 95 8.28 -15.63 1.24
CA HIS A 95 9.53 -15.71 1.98
C HIS A 95 9.35 -16.46 3.31
N GLY A 96 8.24 -16.25 3.99
CA GLY A 96 7.87 -17.04 5.16
C GLY A 96 7.65 -18.51 4.85
N ALA A 97 7.08 -18.84 3.71
CA ALA A 97 6.81 -20.20 3.30
C ALA A 97 8.05 -20.98 2.84
N ARG A 98 9.06 -20.31 2.27
CA ARG A 98 10.19 -20.98 1.61
C ARG A 98 11.57 -20.66 2.17
N PHE A 99 11.74 -19.53 2.86
CA PHE A 99 13.04 -19.01 3.27
C PHE A 99 13.06 -18.59 4.74
N SER A 100 12.26 -19.27 5.58
CA SER A 100 12.11 -18.85 6.97
C SER A 100 12.33 -20.00 7.95
N ASN A 101 12.45 -19.64 9.21
CA ASN A 101 12.43 -20.55 10.35
C ASN A 101 11.12 -20.44 11.15
N TYR A 102 10.01 -20.14 10.49
CA TYR A 102 8.72 -19.89 11.16
C TYR A 102 8.25 -21.10 12.00
N THR A 103 8.34 -22.30 11.47
CA THR A 103 7.96 -23.51 12.20
C THR A 103 8.84 -23.75 13.44
N GLY A 104 10.15 -23.55 13.30
CA GLY A 104 11.08 -23.64 14.43
C GLY A 104 10.86 -22.54 15.46
N TRP A 105 10.51 -21.36 15.01
CA TRP A 105 10.15 -20.23 15.89
C TRP A 105 8.84 -20.52 16.66
N LEU A 106 7.83 -21.08 16.01
CA LEU A 106 6.59 -21.48 16.68
C LEU A 106 6.83 -22.47 17.84
N ALA A 107 7.80 -23.37 17.68
CA ALA A 107 8.15 -24.35 18.71
C ALA A 107 8.89 -23.73 19.89
N ASP A 108 9.61 -22.63 19.69
CA ASP A 108 10.35 -21.92 20.75
C ASP A 108 10.47 -20.43 20.44
N PRO A 109 9.39 -19.67 20.58
CA PRO A 109 9.35 -18.26 20.17
C PRO A 109 10.20 -17.34 21.05
N THR A 110 10.60 -17.77 22.24
CA THR A 110 11.40 -16.97 23.16
C THR A 110 12.88 -17.04 22.90
N HIS A 111 13.37 -18.11 22.30
CA HIS A 111 14.81 -18.34 22.04
C HIS A 111 15.18 -18.28 20.57
N VAL A 112 14.30 -18.74 19.68
CA VAL A 112 14.55 -18.68 18.22
C VAL A 112 14.31 -17.24 17.73
N LYS A 113 15.28 -16.73 17.01
CA LYS A 113 15.18 -15.40 16.39
C LYS A 113 14.45 -15.53 15.04
N PRO A 114 13.44 -14.71 14.76
CA PRO A 114 12.69 -14.81 13.51
C PRO A 114 13.52 -14.40 12.31
N GLY A 115 13.51 -15.22 11.25
CA GLY A 115 14.21 -14.94 10.00
C GLY A 115 13.41 -15.42 8.80
N ALA A 116 13.35 -14.58 7.77
CA ALA A 116 12.69 -14.89 6.51
C ALA A 116 13.45 -14.31 5.31
N GLN A 117 14.74 -14.08 5.48
CA GLN A 117 15.62 -13.51 4.48
C GLN A 117 17.01 -14.16 4.58
N GLN A 118 17.53 -14.58 3.44
CA GLN A 118 18.88 -15.10 3.33
C GLN A 118 19.57 -14.40 2.16
N VAL A 119 20.84 -14.02 2.35
CA VAL A 119 21.67 -13.52 1.24
C VAL A 119 22.37 -14.66 0.54
N TRP A 120 22.64 -14.49 -0.74
CA TRP A 120 23.42 -15.46 -1.52
C TRP A 120 24.87 -15.48 -1.08
N ALA A 121 25.49 -16.65 -1.16
CA ALA A 121 26.91 -16.86 -0.83
C ALA A 121 27.83 -16.36 -1.97
N ILE A 122 27.83 -15.06 -2.22
CA ILE A 122 28.69 -14.40 -3.19
C ILE A 122 29.42 -13.24 -2.54
N VAL A 123 30.60 -12.92 -3.06
CA VAL A 123 31.46 -11.80 -2.64
C VAL A 123 31.76 -11.74 -1.13
N GLY A 124 31.65 -12.89 -0.44
CA GLY A 124 31.87 -12.97 1.01
C GLY A 124 30.73 -12.48 1.88
N GLN A 125 29.55 -12.21 1.30
CA GLN A 125 28.40 -11.67 2.07
C GLN A 125 27.64 -12.74 2.86
N GLU A 126 27.89 -14.03 2.67
CA GLU A 126 27.23 -15.12 3.40
C GLU A 126 27.43 -15.02 4.91
N MET A 127 28.43 -14.29 5.37
CA MET A 127 28.62 -13.99 6.78
C MET A 127 27.45 -13.22 7.40
N LEU A 128 26.63 -12.54 6.58
CA LEU A 128 25.44 -11.83 7.03
C LEU A 128 24.31 -12.79 7.41
N ASN A 129 24.35 -14.03 6.93
CA ASN A 129 23.44 -15.08 7.36
C ASN A 129 23.87 -15.61 8.73
N GLY A 130 23.51 -14.90 9.78
CA GLY A 130 23.79 -15.28 11.16
C GLY A 130 22.97 -16.48 11.62
N ASP A 131 23.42 -17.14 12.67
CA ASP A 131 22.68 -18.22 13.32
C ASP A 131 21.49 -17.64 14.10
N LEU A 132 20.27 -17.97 13.66
CA LEU A 132 19.03 -17.50 14.29
C LEU A 132 18.36 -18.56 15.17
N GLY A 133 18.90 -19.78 15.20
CA GLY A 133 18.29 -20.91 15.88
C GLY A 133 17.41 -21.76 14.95
N ALA A 134 16.98 -22.91 15.45
CA ALA A 134 16.20 -23.91 14.70
C ALA A 134 16.89 -24.37 13.40
N ASN A 135 18.23 -24.52 13.43
CA ASN A 135 19.05 -24.88 12.28
C ASN A 135 18.85 -23.97 11.05
N TYR A 136 18.63 -22.68 11.29
CA TYR A 136 18.43 -21.68 10.26
C TYR A 136 19.45 -20.55 10.37
N ASN A 137 20.08 -20.25 9.25
CA ASN A 137 20.99 -19.12 9.10
C ASN A 137 20.40 -18.09 8.13
N GLY A 138 20.29 -16.85 8.57
CA GLY A 138 19.70 -15.80 7.78
C GLY A 138 19.82 -14.44 8.45
N ILE A 139 19.09 -13.49 7.94
CA ILE A 139 18.98 -12.14 8.49
C ILE A 139 17.76 -12.10 9.42
N GLN A 140 17.99 -11.66 10.64
CA GLN A 140 16.91 -11.48 11.61
C GLN A 140 15.95 -10.39 11.14
N ILE A 141 14.65 -10.68 11.19
CA ILE A 141 13.59 -9.73 10.92
C ILE A 141 13.00 -9.19 12.22
N SER A 142 12.62 -7.91 12.22
CA SER A 142 12.09 -7.22 13.40
C SER A 142 10.72 -6.57 13.15
N SER A 143 10.05 -6.94 12.06
CA SER A 143 8.74 -6.40 11.69
C SER A 143 7.60 -6.97 12.54
N GLY A 144 7.80 -8.07 13.26
CA GLY A 144 6.79 -8.75 14.05
C GLY A 144 5.81 -9.60 13.25
N ILE A 145 6.12 -9.92 11.99
CA ILE A 145 5.22 -10.72 11.14
C ILE A 145 5.02 -12.14 11.68
N PHE A 146 5.99 -12.75 12.31
CA PHE A 146 5.83 -14.09 12.91
C PHE A 146 4.81 -14.08 14.04
N GLN A 147 4.89 -13.09 14.91
CA GLN A 147 3.92 -12.89 15.99
C GLN A 147 2.50 -12.65 15.43
N MET A 148 2.41 -11.87 14.36
CA MET A 148 1.15 -11.60 13.68
C MET A 148 0.56 -12.87 13.07
N TRP A 149 1.36 -13.67 12.38
CA TRP A 149 0.92 -14.95 11.80
C TRP A 149 0.49 -15.94 12.87
N ARG A 150 1.21 -15.99 13.98
CA ARG A 150 0.83 -16.83 15.14
C ARG A 150 -0.54 -16.43 15.69
N ALA A 151 -0.75 -15.13 15.85
CA ALA A 151 -2.04 -14.60 16.32
C ALA A 151 -3.20 -14.90 15.35
N TRP A 152 -2.91 -14.98 14.05
CA TRP A 152 -3.90 -15.34 13.03
C TRP A 152 -4.20 -16.83 12.98
N GLY A 153 -3.41 -17.66 13.64
CA GLY A 153 -3.58 -19.09 13.66
C GLY A 153 -2.81 -19.84 12.58
N ILE A 154 -1.80 -19.23 11.97
CA ILE A 154 -0.93 -19.89 11.00
C ILE A 154 0.04 -20.80 11.74
N THR A 155 0.03 -22.10 11.42
CA THR A 155 0.82 -23.12 12.12
C THR A 155 1.85 -23.82 11.23
N ASN A 156 1.82 -23.60 9.92
CA ASN A 156 2.72 -24.27 8.98
C ASN A 156 2.99 -23.42 7.73
N GLU A 157 4.02 -23.83 6.99
CA GLU A 157 4.47 -23.12 5.78
C GLU A 157 3.49 -23.25 4.61
N SER A 158 2.71 -24.33 4.55
CA SER A 158 1.70 -24.51 3.51
C SER A 158 0.60 -23.46 3.59
N GLU A 159 0.21 -23.06 4.79
CA GLU A 159 -0.76 -21.96 4.99
C GLU A 159 -0.19 -20.62 4.54
N LEU A 160 1.10 -20.37 4.78
CA LEU A 160 1.80 -19.20 4.26
C LEU A 160 1.87 -19.19 2.73
N MET A 161 2.13 -20.35 2.13
CA MET A 161 2.13 -20.47 0.66
C MET A 161 0.74 -20.22 0.08
N ALA A 162 -0.32 -20.71 0.72
CA ALA A 162 -1.69 -20.44 0.30
C ALA A 162 -2.01 -18.93 0.34
N LEU A 163 -1.57 -18.23 1.38
CA LEU A 163 -1.71 -16.78 1.47
C LEU A 163 -0.88 -16.04 0.41
N ALA A 164 0.34 -16.51 0.12
CA ALA A 164 1.17 -15.93 -0.93
C ALA A 164 0.50 -16.02 -2.30
N ILE A 165 -0.05 -17.20 -2.63
CA ILE A 165 -0.78 -17.42 -3.89
C ILE A 165 -2.05 -16.57 -3.92
N GLY A 166 -2.83 -16.56 -2.84
CA GLY A 166 -4.04 -15.75 -2.73
C GLY A 166 -3.76 -14.26 -2.91
N ALA A 167 -2.69 -13.75 -2.32
CA ALA A 167 -2.31 -12.35 -2.44
C ALA A 167 -1.86 -11.97 -3.86
N VAL A 168 -1.09 -12.84 -4.55
CA VAL A 168 -0.69 -12.54 -5.94
C VAL A 168 -1.88 -12.60 -6.91
N VAL A 169 -2.83 -13.51 -6.68
CA VAL A 169 -4.09 -13.55 -7.44
C VAL A 169 -4.90 -12.27 -7.21
N MET A 170 -5.01 -11.81 -5.97
CA MET A 170 -5.66 -10.53 -5.66
C MET A 170 -4.95 -9.34 -6.31
N ALA A 171 -3.62 -9.35 -6.35
CA ALA A 171 -2.86 -8.33 -7.07
C ALA A 171 -3.22 -8.28 -8.56
N ALA A 172 -3.29 -9.44 -9.19
CA ALA A 172 -3.69 -9.54 -10.59
C ALA A 172 -5.12 -9.04 -10.82
N LEU A 173 -6.05 -9.38 -9.91
CA LEU A 173 -7.43 -8.88 -9.97
C LEU A 173 -7.50 -7.37 -9.80
N MET A 174 -6.75 -6.80 -8.86
CA MET A 174 -6.71 -5.36 -8.66
C MET A 174 -6.12 -4.62 -9.87
N LEU A 175 -5.05 -5.15 -10.44
CA LEU A 175 -4.45 -4.59 -11.65
C LEU A 175 -5.43 -4.58 -12.83
N HIS A 176 -6.11 -5.70 -13.06
CA HIS A 176 -7.13 -5.81 -14.11
C HIS A 176 -8.34 -4.92 -13.83
N ALA A 177 -8.79 -4.83 -12.59
CA ALA A 177 -9.87 -3.94 -12.20
C ALA A 177 -9.54 -2.47 -12.50
N GLY A 178 -8.31 -2.05 -12.25
CA GLY A 178 -7.83 -0.71 -12.62
C GLY A 178 -7.89 -0.46 -14.13
N ILE A 179 -7.48 -1.44 -14.92
CA ILE A 179 -7.56 -1.35 -16.39
C ILE A 179 -9.01 -1.28 -16.85
N PHE A 180 -9.90 -2.12 -16.33
CA PHE A 180 -11.31 -2.12 -16.67
C PHE A 180 -11.99 -0.80 -16.32
N HIS A 181 -11.77 -0.30 -15.12
CA HIS A 181 -12.41 0.93 -14.64
C HIS A 181 -11.83 2.21 -15.23
N TYR A 182 -10.79 2.09 -16.03
CA TYR A 182 -10.28 3.21 -16.81
C TYR A 182 -10.67 3.09 -18.29
N HIS A 183 -10.62 1.89 -18.88
CA HIS A 183 -10.77 1.67 -20.33
C HIS A 183 -12.13 1.13 -20.74
N LYS A 184 -12.76 0.27 -19.95
CA LYS A 184 -13.98 -0.47 -20.33
C LYS A 184 -15.20 -0.16 -19.49
N ALA A 185 -15.04 0.00 -18.19
CA ALA A 185 -16.10 0.24 -17.23
C ALA A 185 -15.82 1.49 -16.40
N ALA A 186 -15.41 2.56 -17.08
CA ALA A 186 -15.10 3.83 -16.44
C ALA A 186 -16.41 4.49 -15.93
N PRO A 187 -16.48 4.82 -14.62
CA PRO A 187 -17.66 5.47 -14.08
C PRO A 187 -17.83 6.90 -14.59
N LYS A 188 -19.07 7.38 -14.59
CA LYS A 188 -19.40 8.78 -14.82
C LYS A 188 -19.11 9.62 -13.58
N MET A 189 -19.00 10.93 -13.76
CA MET A 189 -18.72 11.86 -12.65
C MET A 189 -19.75 11.79 -11.54
N GLU A 190 -21.02 11.57 -11.88
CA GLU A 190 -22.11 11.44 -10.92
C GLU A 190 -21.90 10.25 -9.95
N TRP A 191 -21.33 9.17 -10.44
CA TRP A 191 -20.98 8.02 -9.59
C TRP A 191 -19.93 8.39 -8.53
N PHE A 192 -18.91 9.14 -8.92
CA PHE A 192 -17.88 9.61 -7.98
C PHE A 192 -18.41 10.65 -6.99
N GLN A 193 -19.46 11.36 -7.33
CA GLN A 193 -20.06 12.40 -6.49
C GLN A 193 -21.06 11.84 -5.48
N ASP A 194 -21.45 10.58 -5.60
CA ASP A 194 -22.36 9.91 -4.64
C ASP A 194 -21.61 9.50 -3.37
N VAL A 195 -21.22 10.51 -2.58
CA VAL A 195 -20.41 10.32 -1.37
C VAL A 195 -21.21 9.69 -0.23
N GLU A 196 -22.52 9.87 -0.18
CA GLU A 196 -23.39 9.25 0.82
C GLU A 196 -23.39 7.73 0.67
N SER A 197 -23.50 7.24 -0.56
CA SER A 197 -23.42 5.80 -0.85
C SER A 197 -22.02 5.25 -0.52
N MET A 198 -20.96 5.98 -0.85
CA MET A 198 -19.60 5.60 -0.45
C MET A 198 -19.46 5.47 1.06
N MET A 199 -19.95 6.46 1.82
CA MET A 199 -19.90 6.43 3.27
C MET A 199 -20.69 5.27 3.85
N ASN A 200 -21.90 5.03 3.37
CA ASN A 200 -22.74 3.92 3.82
C ASN A 200 -22.07 2.57 3.58
N HIS A 201 -21.53 2.35 2.38
CA HIS A 201 -20.87 1.09 2.03
C HIS A 201 -19.52 0.91 2.74
N ASN A 202 -18.73 1.96 2.85
CA ASN A 202 -17.43 1.87 3.53
C ASN A 202 -17.58 1.67 5.04
N LEU A 203 -18.58 2.32 5.67
CA LEU A 203 -18.84 2.12 7.09
C LEU A 203 -19.41 0.73 7.37
N ALA A 204 -20.42 0.32 6.63
CA ALA A 204 -21.05 -0.98 6.84
C ALA A 204 -20.21 -2.13 6.27
N GLY A 205 -19.71 -2.00 5.06
CA GLY A 205 -19.00 -3.06 4.34
C GLY A 205 -17.55 -3.24 4.77
N LEU A 206 -16.78 -2.16 4.79
CA LEU A 206 -15.36 -2.25 5.16
C LEU A 206 -15.17 -2.32 6.68
N LEU A 207 -15.69 -1.34 7.41
CA LEU A 207 -15.46 -1.27 8.86
C LEU A 207 -16.35 -2.27 9.62
N GLY A 208 -17.65 -2.28 9.35
CA GLY A 208 -18.60 -3.14 10.08
C GLY A 208 -18.40 -4.61 9.77
N LEU A 209 -18.56 -5.02 8.53
CA LEU A 209 -18.40 -6.42 8.12
C LEU A 209 -16.96 -6.90 8.25
N GLY A 210 -15.98 -6.04 7.97
CA GLY A 210 -14.56 -6.37 8.16
C GLY A 210 -14.21 -6.65 9.62
N SER A 211 -14.67 -5.81 10.54
CA SER A 211 -14.47 -6.01 11.98
C SER A 211 -15.18 -7.28 12.49
N LEU A 212 -16.40 -7.53 12.03
CA LEU A 212 -17.15 -8.73 12.40
C LEU A 212 -16.47 -10.00 11.89
N ALA A 213 -16.00 -9.98 10.63
CA ALA A 213 -15.27 -11.12 10.05
C ALA A 213 -13.97 -11.39 10.81
N TRP A 214 -13.23 -10.35 11.18
CA TRP A 214 -12.02 -10.51 11.95
C TRP A 214 -12.27 -11.04 13.35
N ALA A 215 -13.27 -10.52 14.04
CA ALA A 215 -13.68 -11.03 15.34
C ALA A 215 -14.06 -12.52 15.27
N GLY A 216 -14.83 -12.90 14.26
CA GLY A 216 -15.18 -14.30 14.00
C GLY A 216 -13.96 -15.16 13.73
N HIS A 217 -13.02 -14.70 12.90
CA HIS A 217 -11.77 -15.40 12.63
C HIS A 217 -10.93 -15.63 13.90
N ILE A 218 -10.76 -14.62 14.70
CA ILE A 218 -9.98 -14.73 15.96
C ILE A 218 -10.67 -15.69 16.93
N ILE A 219 -11.98 -15.64 17.09
CA ILE A 219 -12.72 -16.52 18.01
C ILE A 219 -12.68 -17.98 17.52
N HIS A 220 -12.83 -18.23 16.24
CA HIS A 220 -12.96 -19.58 15.69
C HIS A 220 -11.64 -20.22 15.26
N ILE A 221 -10.63 -19.45 14.94
CA ILE A 221 -9.33 -19.92 14.43
C ILE A 221 -8.15 -19.44 15.29
N GLY A 222 -8.00 -18.13 15.48
CA GLY A 222 -6.83 -17.57 16.14
C GLY A 222 -6.67 -17.99 17.59
N ALA A 223 -7.68 -17.78 18.42
CA ALA A 223 -7.64 -18.13 19.83
C ALA A 223 -7.58 -19.65 20.10
N PRO A 224 -8.36 -20.51 19.40
CA PRO A 224 -8.20 -21.95 19.54
C PRO A 224 -6.81 -22.45 19.16
N THR A 225 -6.20 -21.92 18.10
CA THR A 225 -4.84 -22.28 17.68
C THR A 225 -3.80 -21.83 18.72
N ALA A 226 -3.89 -20.60 19.22
CA ALA A 226 -3.00 -20.11 20.26
C ALA A 226 -3.07 -20.99 21.53
N ALA A 227 -4.26 -21.42 21.94
CA ALA A 227 -4.43 -22.32 23.07
C ALA A 227 -3.80 -23.70 22.86
N LEU A 228 -3.67 -24.16 21.61
CA LEU A 228 -2.98 -25.41 21.29
C LEU A 228 -1.47 -25.27 21.27
N LEU A 229 -0.95 -24.05 21.04
CA LEU A 229 0.48 -23.75 21.00
C LEU A 229 1.07 -23.48 22.39
N ASP A 230 0.26 -23.06 23.35
CA ASP A 230 0.64 -22.85 24.75
C ASP A 230 0.57 -24.20 25.52
#